data_c8b8350c023eb7141b84e9a0e5dae436
#
_entry.id   c8b8350c023eb7141b84e9a0e5dae436
#
_cell.length_a   1.000
_cell.length_b   1.000
_cell.length_c   1.000
_cell.angle_alpha   90.00
_cell.angle_beta   90.00
_cell.angle_gamma   90.00
#
_symmetry.space_group_name_H-M   'P 1'
#
loop_
_entity.id
_entity.type
_entity.pdbx_description
1 polymer ?
#
loop_
_entity_poly.entity_id
_entity_poly.type
_entity_poly.pdbx_seq_one_letter_code
_entity_poly.pdbx_strand_id
1 'polypeptide(L)'
;MLRLRRLSLAGLALATAAAGLAVLPAGAEAASADRHPAAASAPALAAAAPDIDVTRVQAHLTEFNAIATRNGGNRRSTGQGYRDSVAYVKGKLQAAGYTVTEQPCTSGCTSGAGPNLIAEWPHGDASKVYMFGAHLDGVSAGPGINDNGSGSATLLEVALKLAETRPSMGARVRFGWWTDEEQGLNGSEFYVRSLTSAQRTAIKAYYNFDMVASPNGGYFINHITSAAAAPMKAYWDSLNLQPEENTEGAGRSDDYSFENYGIPTSGYAMGASARKTSAQAAKWGGTAGAAYDGCYHSSCDTTSNINATGLNRSADGVAYTLWKQAVSDTTPANDFSVSASPATGSTAPGTSLTTTVATATTSGSAQTVNLSASGAPSGVTVAFSPASVTSGASATATITVGSSVPPGTYPLTITGTGAVTRTAPYTLTVKGAGGCTAAQVISNGGFENGTSPWTGDTGAIGTFSGQSAHSGSRYAWLAGYGYAASDTLGQTVTVPAGCTKATLKYWLHIDTAESGSTAYDTFQVKVNGAVKQTYSNGNAATGYTERTLDLSPYLGQQITLSFTATEDASLQTSFVIDDATLTTG
;
A
#
# COMPACT_ATOMS: atom_id res chain seq x y z
N MET A 1 9.31 45.77 -29.37
CA MET A 1 10.11 45.50 -30.59
C MET A 1 10.15 43.98 -30.74
N LEU A 2 9.23 43.39 -31.39
CA LEU A 2 9.13 43.00 -32.84
C LEU A 2 10.36 42.27 -33.40
N ARG A 3 10.18 40.99 -33.70
CA ARG A 3 10.15 40.25 -34.98
C ARG A 3 10.42 38.77 -34.67
N LEU A 4 9.54 37.81 -34.87
CA LEU A 4 8.88 37.20 -36.02
C LEU A 4 9.80 36.74 -37.19
N ARG A 5 9.70 35.45 -37.51
CA ARG A 5 9.61 34.72 -38.80
C ARG A 5 10.50 33.46 -38.82
N ARG A 6 10.21 32.37 -39.48
CA ARG A 6 9.10 31.72 -40.22
C ARG A 6 9.55 30.31 -40.58
N LEU A 7 8.65 29.36 -40.52
CA LEU A 7 8.30 28.25 -41.42
C LEU A 7 9.23 27.85 -42.60
N SER A 8 9.43 26.55 -42.76
CA SER A 8 9.27 25.90 -44.09
C SER A 8 8.91 24.42 -43.98
N LEU A 9 7.91 24.05 -44.78
CA LEU A 9 7.35 22.73 -45.11
C LEU A 9 8.17 22.03 -46.22
N ALA A 10 7.84 20.76 -46.36
CA ALA A 10 7.84 19.87 -47.56
C ALA A 10 8.71 18.63 -47.33
N GLY A 11 8.34 17.43 -47.72
CA GLY A 11 7.32 16.98 -48.64
C GLY A 11 7.13 15.47 -48.60
N LEU A 12 5.99 15.10 -49.03
CA LEU A 12 5.38 13.78 -49.22
C LEU A 12 6.03 13.01 -50.37
N ALA A 13 6.22 11.69 -50.28
CA ALA A 13 6.33 10.80 -51.42
C ALA A 13 5.62 9.47 -51.17
N LEU A 14 4.54 9.27 -51.92
CA LEU A 14 3.79 8.03 -52.11
C LEU A 14 4.54 7.18 -53.17
N ALA A 15 4.58 5.87 -52.98
CA ALA A 15 4.81 4.93 -54.07
C ALA A 15 3.92 3.69 -53.91
N THR A 16 3.03 3.53 -54.87
CA THR A 16 2.16 2.39 -55.13
C THR A 16 2.86 1.42 -56.09
N ALA A 17 2.60 0.12 -55.92
CA ALA A 17 2.49 -0.89 -57.02
C ALA A 17 2.45 -2.27 -56.36
N ALA A 18 1.71 -3.20 -56.69
CA ALA A 18 0.82 -3.71 -57.72
C ALA A 18 0.82 -5.23 -57.55
N ALA A 19 -0.36 -5.81 -57.61
CA ALA A 19 -0.62 -7.23 -57.44
C ALA A 19 -0.14 -8.04 -58.67
N GLY A 20 0.31 -9.27 -58.40
CA GLY A 20 0.51 -10.29 -59.42
C GLY A 20 0.02 -11.65 -58.96
N LEU A 21 -1.10 -12.10 -59.54
CA LEU A 21 -1.61 -13.47 -59.46
C LEU A 21 -0.75 -14.40 -60.34
N ALA A 22 -0.42 -15.58 -59.84
CA ALA A 22 -0.05 -16.70 -60.69
C ALA A 22 -0.53 -18.03 -60.06
N VAL A 23 -1.07 -18.85 -60.94
CA VAL A 23 -1.90 -20.07 -60.76
C VAL A 23 -1.00 -21.29 -60.52
N LEU A 24 -1.55 -22.25 -59.73
CA LEU A 24 -1.02 -23.59 -59.43
C LEU A 24 -0.86 -24.52 -60.64
N PRO A 25 -0.06 -25.58 -60.54
CA PRO A 25 -0.69 -26.89 -60.60
C PRO A 25 -0.26 -27.86 -59.49
N ALA A 26 -1.16 -28.83 -59.25
CA ALA A 26 -1.05 -29.90 -58.30
C ALA A 26 -0.02 -30.98 -58.72
N GLY A 27 0.67 -31.55 -57.73
CA GLY A 27 1.45 -32.76 -57.88
C GLY A 27 1.59 -33.40 -56.50
N ALA A 28 0.98 -34.56 -56.30
CA ALA A 28 1.13 -35.36 -55.09
C ALA A 28 2.39 -36.21 -55.17
N GLU A 29 3.21 -36.16 -54.13
CA GLU A 29 4.12 -37.25 -53.80
C GLU A 29 4.34 -37.32 -52.28
N ALA A 30 4.29 -38.53 -51.73
CA ALA A 30 4.52 -38.83 -50.34
C ALA A 30 6.00 -38.70 -50.01
N ALA A 31 6.34 -37.97 -48.93
CA ALA A 31 7.68 -37.92 -48.42
C ALA A 31 7.71 -38.06 -46.88
N SER A 32 8.40 -39.09 -46.47
CA SER A 32 9.10 -39.36 -45.23
C SER A 32 8.97 -38.38 -44.07
N ALA A 33 8.62 -38.96 -42.93
CA ALA A 33 8.67 -38.32 -41.61
C ALA A 33 10.11 -37.92 -41.23
N ASP A 34 10.48 -36.69 -41.41
CA ASP A 34 11.63 -36.06 -40.80
C ASP A 34 11.27 -35.67 -39.36
N ARG A 35 11.91 -36.35 -38.40
CA ARG A 35 11.87 -35.96 -36.98
C ARG A 35 12.61 -34.64 -36.83
N HIS A 36 11.86 -33.55 -36.69
CA HIS A 36 12.45 -32.33 -36.19
C HIS A 36 12.91 -32.58 -34.74
N PRO A 37 14.17 -32.22 -34.38
CA PRO A 37 14.56 -32.20 -33.00
C PRO A 37 13.68 -31.23 -32.27
N ALA A 38 13.14 -31.64 -31.12
CA ALA A 38 12.37 -30.80 -30.24
C ALA A 38 13.15 -29.50 -30.00
N ALA A 39 12.56 -28.37 -30.31
CA ALA A 39 13.13 -27.08 -30.00
C ALA A 39 13.41 -27.08 -28.50
N ALA A 40 14.67 -26.87 -28.12
CA ALA A 40 15.06 -26.66 -26.74
C ALA A 40 14.20 -25.50 -26.23
N SER A 41 13.41 -25.76 -25.18
CA SER A 41 12.63 -24.71 -24.50
C SER A 41 13.60 -23.60 -24.10
N ALA A 42 13.31 -22.36 -24.53
CA ALA A 42 14.05 -21.21 -24.06
C ALA A 42 14.10 -21.23 -22.54
N PRO A 43 15.25 -20.91 -21.90
CA PRO A 43 15.32 -20.87 -20.45
C PRO A 43 14.24 -19.91 -19.94
N ALA A 44 13.48 -20.37 -18.93
CA ALA A 44 12.50 -19.54 -18.26
C ALA A 44 13.20 -18.25 -17.77
N LEU A 45 12.65 -17.10 -18.12
CA LEU A 45 13.17 -15.82 -17.64
C LEU A 45 13.08 -15.82 -16.12
N ALA A 46 14.20 -15.60 -15.44
CA ALA A 46 14.25 -15.39 -14.01
C ALA A 46 13.23 -14.33 -13.61
N ALA A 47 12.48 -14.56 -12.51
CA ALA A 47 11.57 -13.55 -12.00
C ALA A 47 12.34 -12.26 -11.73
N ALA A 48 12.01 -11.19 -12.44
CA ALA A 48 12.65 -9.90 -12.24
C ALA A 48 12.36 -9.39 -10.82
N ALA A 49 13.36 -8.83 -10.16
CA ALA A 49 13.15 -8.17 -8.89
C ALA A 49 12.12 -7.03 -9.07
N PRO A 50 11.16 -6.88 -8.15
CA PRO A 50 10.17 -5.82 -8.24
C PRO A 50 10.80 -4.45 -7.94
N ASP A 51 10.23 -3.42 -8.54
CA ASP A 51 10.43 -2.03 -8.14
C ASP A 51 9.80 -1.78 -6.76
N ILE A 52 10.51 -1.09 -5.90
CA ILE A 52 10.05 -0.72 -4.54
C ILE A 52 9.52 0.72 -4.56
N ASP A 53 8.26 0.88 -4.29
CA ASP A 53 7.66 2.22 -4.21
C ASP A 53 8.29 3.03 -3.06
N VAL A 54 9.15 3.98 -3.41
CA VAL A 54 9.85 4.84 -2.45
C VAL A 54 8.89 5.64 -1.58
N THR A 55 7.67 5.94 -2.06
CA THR A 55 6.68 6.67 -1.26
C THR A 55 6.18 5.84 -0.09
N ARG A 56 6.12 4.51 -0.23
CA ARG A 56 5.80 3.59 0.87
C ARG A 56 6.95 3.50 1.87
N VAL A 57 8.20 3.50 1.41
CA VAL A 57 9.37 3.59 2.30
C VAL A 57 9.35 4.90 3.09
N GLN A 58 9.09 6.03 2.43
CA GLN A 58 8.96 7.34 3.07
C GLN A 58 7.79 7.41 4.08
N ALA A 59 6.70 6.68 3.83
CA ALA A 59 5.61 6.58 4.79
C ALA A 59 6.06 5.88 6.09
N HIS A 60 6.92 4.84 6.00
CA HIS A 60 7.53 4.24 7.19
C HIS A 60 8.44 5.20 7.93
N LEU A 61 9.26 6.00 7.21
CA LEU A 61 10.09 7.04 7.83
C LEU A 61 9.25 8.10 8.54
N THR A 62 8.13 8.48 7.96
CA THR A 62 7.17 9.42 8.56
C THR A 62 6.62 8.86 9.87
N GLU A 63 6.27 7.57 9.92
CA GLU A 63 5.81 6.93 11.16
C GLU A 63 6.92 6.83 12.20
N PHE A 64 8.16 6.48 11.82
CA PHE A 64 9.29 6.48 12.77
C PHE A 64 9.53 7.87 13.36
N ASN A 65 9.43 8.92 12.54
CA ASN A 65 9.54 10.30 13.02
C ASN A 65 8.40 10.67 13.98
N ALA A 66 7.17 10.26 13.67
CA ALA A 66 6.02 10.47 14.54
C ALA A 66 6.15 9.69 15.86
N ILE A 67 6.66 8.45 15.80
CA ILE A 67 6.99 7.65 16.98
C ILE A 67 8.02 8.38 17.86
N ALA A 68 9.13 8.85 17.28
CA ALA A 68 10.13 9.61 18.01
C ALA A 68 9.52 10.87 18.65
N THR A 69 8.74 11.63 17.89
CA THR A 69 8.11 12.88 18.36
C THR A 69 7.24 12.67 19.59
N ARG A 70 6.37 11.63 19.61
CA ARG A 70 5.48 11.35 20.75
C ARG A 70 6.22 10.72 21.95
N ASN A 71 7.48 10.31 21.77
CA ASN A 71 8.29 9.64 22.78
C ASN A 71 9.56 10.42 23.16
N GLY A 72 9.48 11.74 23.26
CA GLY A 72 10.58 12.57 23.72
C GLY A 72 11.66 12.86 22.66
N GLY A 73 11.31 12.72 21.38
CA GLY A 73 12.15 13.15 20.25
C GLY A 73 13.16 12.11 19.77
N ASN A 74 13.14 10.86 20.27
CA ASN A 74 14.11 9.84 19.85
C ASN A 74 13.55 8.42 19.90
N ARG A 75 14.31 7.46 19.34
CA ARG A 75 14.00 6.03 19.30
C ARG A 75 15.11 5.18 19.95
N ARG A 76 15.75 5.73 20.98
CA ARG A 76 16.85 5.07 21.68
C ARG A 76 16.41 3.69 22.20
N SER A 77 17.31 2.70 22.14
CA SER A 77 17.10 1.30 22.50
C SER A 77 16.38 1.08 23.84
N THR A 78 16.68 1.89 24.85
CA THR A 78 16.07 1.82 26.19
C THR A 78 14.75 2.59 26.32
N GLY A 79 14.37 3.37 25.30
CA GLY A 79 13.22 4.27 25.31
C GLY A 79 11.91 3.63 24.83
N GLN A 80 10.79 4.30 25.10
CA GLN A 80 9.48 3.89 24.58
C GLN A 80 9.41 4.06 23.06
N GLY A 81 10.09 5.06 22.48
CA GLY A 81 10.17 5.25 21.03
C GLY A 81 10.72 4.03 20.28
N TYR A 82 11.71 3.34 20.85
CA TYR A 82 12.18 2.07 20.30
C TYR A 82 11.11 0.99 20.36
N ARG A 83 10.49 0.79 21.51
CA ARG A 83 9.43 -0.23 21.70
C ARG A 83 8.24 -0.02 20.79
N ASP A 84 7.84 1.22 20.58
CA ASP A 84 6.76 1.57 19.66
C ASP A 84 7.19 1.30 18.20
N SER A 85 8.47 1.52 17.85
CA SER A 85 9.01 1.17 16.54
C SER A 85 9.00 -0.34 16.31
N VAL A 86 9.39 -1.13 17.31
CA VAL A 86 9.30 -2.60 17.28
C VAL A 86 7.85 -3.04 17.08
N ALA A 87 6.90 -2.47 17.84
CA ALA A 87 5.48 -2.81 17.72
C ALA A 87 4.93 -2.47 16.32
N TYR A 88 5.31 -1.33 15.76
CA TYR A 88 4.92 -0.93 14.42
C TYR A 88 5.42 -1.91 13.34
N VAL A 89 6.72 -2.19 13.31
CA VAL A 89 7.33 -3.11 12.35
C VAL A 89 6.76 -4.51 12.50
N LYS A 90 6.66 -5.02 13.75
CA LYS A 90 6.07 -6.33 14.06
C LYS A 90 4.65 -6.46 13.53
N GLY A 91 3.79 -5.45 13.80
CA GLY A 91 2.39 -5.48 13.36
C GLY A 91 2.26 -5.57 11.84
N LYS A 92 3.09 -4.84 11.09
CA LYS A 92 3.11 -4.89 9.62
C LYS A 92 3.53 -6.27 9.12
N LEU A 93 4.59 -6.84 9.69
CA LEU A 93 5.12 -8.14 9.26
C LEU A 93 4.18 -9.30 9.61
N GLN A 94 3.56 -9.28 10.79
CA GLN A 94 2.57 -10.30 11.17
C GLN A 94 1.36 -10.26 10.24
N ALA A 95 0.86 -9.07 9.92
CA ALA A 95 -0.23 -8.90 8.96
C ALA A 95 0.12 -9.40 7.55
N ALA A 96 1.41 -9.34 7.18
CA ALA A 96 1.92 -9.85 5.90
C ALA A 96 2.20 -11.37 5.90
N GLY A 97 2.07 -12.07 7.03
CA GLY A 97 2.22 -13.52 7.13
C GLY A 97 3.61 -14.00 7.52
N TYR A 98 4.47 -13.13 8.06
CA TYR A 98 5.77 -13.52 8.61
C TYR A 98 5.63 -14.22 9.98
N THR A 99 6.53 -15.16 10.24
CA THR A 99 6.81 -15.60 11.62
C THR A 99 7.71 -14.56 12.28
N VAL A 100 7.20 -13.86 13.29
CA VAL A 100 7.91 -12.75 13.93
C VAL A 100 8.22 -13.10 15.38
N THR A 101 9.49 -12.94 15.77
CA THR A 101 10.00 -13.21 17.12
C THR A 101 10.65 -11.95 17.69
N GLU A 102 10.23 -11.53 18.86
CA GLU A 102 10.99 -10.60 19.68
C GLU A 102 12.02 -11.39 20.50
N GLN A 103 13.29 -11.04 20.34
CA GLN A 103 14.38 -11.64 21.10
C GLN A 103 14.88 -10.65 22.15
N PRO A 104 14.51 -10.80 23.41
CA PRO A 104 15.05 -9.96 24.48
C PRO A 104 16.57 -10.14 24.59
N CYS A 105 17.32 -9.04 24.56
CA CYS A 105 18.76 -9.07 24.80
C CYS A 105 19.03 -9.20 26.30
N THR A 106 19.32 -10.40 26.74
CA THR A 106 19.46 -10.73 28.17
C THR A 106 20.88 -10.55 28.71
N SER A 107 21.87 -10.30 27.82
CA SER A 107 23.27 -10.05 28.21
C SER A 107 24.04 -9.30 27.12
N GLY A 108 24.85 -8.36 27.52
CA GLY A 108 25.68 -7.55 26.61
C GLY A 108 25.03 -6.23 26.20
N CYS A 109 23.70 -6.14 26.15
CA CYS A 109 23.01 -4.91 25.84
C CYS A 109 22.90 -3.97 27.04
N THR A 110 22.67 -2.70 26.76
CA THR A 110 22.38 -1.68 27.78
C THR A 110 21.15 -2.08 28.61
N SER A 111 21.25 -1.89 29.93
CA SER A 111 20.15 -2.22 30.83
C SER A 111 18.87 -1.51 30.43
N GLY A 112 17.78 -2.29 30.21
CA GLY A 112 16.51 -1.79 29.76
C GLY A 112 16.37 -1.63 28.24
N ALA A 113 17.33 -2.06 27.44
CA ALA A 113 17.19 -2.12 25.99
C ALA A 113 15.99 -3.01 25.59
N GLY A 114 15.28 -2.60 24.56
CA GLY A 114 14.20 -3.39 23.97
C GLY A 114 14.73 -4.62 23.23
N PRO A 115 13.85 -5.48 22.68
CA PRO A 115 14.27 -6.71 22.00
C PRO A 115 14.78 -6.45 20.59
N ASN A 116 15.62 -7.35 20.07
CA ASN A 116 15.74 -7.52 18.63
C ASN A 116 14.40 -8.01 18.04
N LEU A 117 14.10 -7.62 16.81
CA LEU A 117 12.94 -8.12 16.09
C LEU A 117 13.42 -8.97 14.91
N ILE A 118 13.04 -10.26 14.89
CA ILE A 118 13.41 -11.21 13.85
C ILE A 118 12.16 -11.65 13.10
N ALA A 119 12.17 -11.50 11.78
CA ALA A 119 11.07 -11.96 10.93
C ALA A 119 11.56 -12.99 9.93
N GLU A 120 10.89 -14.13 9.85
CA GLU A 120 11.21 -15.20 8.93
C GLU A 120 10.08 -15.38 7.92
N TRP A 121 10.44 -15.35 6.64
CA TRP A 121 9.51 -15.72 5.58
C TRP A 121 9.33 -17.23 5.58
N PRO A 122 8.08 -17.76 5.66
CA PRO A 122 7.85 -19.18 5.95
C PRO A 122 8.19 -20.14 4.78
N HIS A 123 8.67 -19.62 3.65
CA HIS A 123 8.97 -20.38 2.45
C HIS A 123 10.47 -20.43 2.15
N GLY A 124 10.91 -21.40 1.33
CA GLY A 124 12.31 -21.60 0.95
C GLY A 124 13.06 -22.61 1.81
N ASP A 125 14.23 -23.03 1.32
CA ASP A 125 15.10 -24.01 1.95
C ASP A 125 15.72 -23.47 3.25
N ALA A 126 15.36 -24.04 4.39
CA ALA A 126 15.84 -23.63 5.71
C ALA A 126 17.34 -23.93 5.94
N SER A 127 17.97 -24.77 5.11
CA SER A 127 19.41 -25.02 5.16
C SER A 127 20.23 -23.94 4.45
N LYS A 128 19.55 -23.01 3.75
CA LYS A 128 20.12 -21.90 3.01
C LYS A 128 19.37 -20.64 3.39
N VAL A 129 19.91 -19.85 4.30
CA VAL A 129 19.29 -18.63 4.79
C VAL A 129 20.07 -17.42 4.25
N TYR A 130 19.39 -16.50 3.60
CA TYR A 130 19.90 -15.15 3.36
C TYR A 130 19.25 -14.20 4.33
N MET A 131 20.08 -13.47 5.07
CA MET A 131 19.60 -12.59 6.12
C MET A 131 19.87 -11.14 5.77
N PHE A 132 18.88 -10.27 6.04
CA PHE A 132 18.90 -8.84 5.77
C PHE A 132 18.62 -8.10 7.07
N GLY A 133 19.44 -7.11 7.42
CA GLY A 133 19.28 -6.44 8.71
C GLY A 133 19.60 -4.97 8.67
N ALA A 134 19.07 -4.26 9.67
CA ALA A 134 19.30 -2.87 9.98
C ALA A 134 19.03 -2.65 11.46
N HIS A 135 19.74 -1.73 12.12
CA HIS A 135 19.31 -1.39 13.47
C HIS A 135 18.06 -0.50 13.46
N LEU A 136 17.26 -0.63 14.49
CA LEU A 136 15.99 0.08 14.63
C LEU A 136 16.06 1.17 15.71
N ASP A 137 17.03 1.11 16.57
CA ASP A 137 17.29 2.18 17.54
C ASP A 137 17.98 3.37 16.89
N GLY A 138 18.12 4.43 17.61
CA GLY A 138 18.86 5.63 17.27
C GLY A 138 19.42 6.28 18.52
N VAL A 139 20.24 7.32 18.36
CA VAL A 139 20.79 8.10 19.45
C VAL A 139 19.72 8.92 20.20
N SER A 140 20.05 9.42 21.38
CA SER A 140 19.17 10.30 22.16
C SER A 140 19.01 11.71 21.59
N ALA A 141 19.89 12.12 20.68
CA ALA A 141 19.95 13.50 20.18
C ALA A 141 18.83 13.86 19.20
N GLY A 142 18.23 12.86 18.52
CA GLY A 142 17.21 13.09 17.51
C GLY A 142 16.41 11.87 17.16
N PRO A 143 15.49 12.00 16.19
CA PRO A 143 14.61 10.89 15.79
C PRO A 143 15.32 9.77 15.05
N GLY A 144 16.53 9.96 14.51
CA GLY A 144 17.32 8.94 13.83
C GLY A 144 16.63 8.43 12.55
N ILE A 145 16.27 9.34 11.63
CA ILE A 145 15.47 8.95 10.46
C ILE A 145 16.34 8.46 9.31
N ASN A 146 17.52 9.06 9.09
CA ASN A 146 18.51 8.47 8.21
C ASN A 146 19.31 7.40 8.96
N ASP A 147 19.70 7.66 10.19
CA ASP A 147 20.47 6.78 11.07
C ASP A 147 19.58 6.17 12.19
N ASN A 148 19.03 4.94 12.09
CA ASN A 148 18.95 4.13 10.88
C ASN A 148 17.48 3.79 10.54
N GLY A 149 16.63 4.81 10.59
CA GLY A 149 15.27 4.70 10.07
C GLY A 149 15.27 4.33 8.58
N SER A 150 16.25 4.83 7.80
CA SER A 150 16.33 4.60 6.36
C SER A 150 16.54 3.13 6.00
N GLY A 151 17.50 2.46 6.63
CA GLY A 151 17.73 1.02 6.47
C GLY A 151 16.53 0.21 6.97
N SER A 152 16.04 0.53 8.16
CA SER A 152 14.91 -0.16 8.79
C SER A 152 13.61 -0.06 7.97
N ALA A 153 13.29 1.11 7.41
CA ALA A 153 12.13 1.33 6.55
C ALA A 153 12.27 0.61 5.20
N THR A 154 13.46 0.67 4.61
CA THR A 154 13.79 -0.05 3.38
C THR A 154 13.56 -1.56 3.53
N LEU A 155 14.09 -2.15 4.60
CA LEU A 155 13.88 -3.58 4.88
C LEU A 155 12.42 -3.93 5.07
N LEU A 156 11.67 -3.10 5.79
CA LEU A 156 10.25 -3.33 6.03
C LEU A 156 9.47 -3.35 4.71
N GLU A 157 9.68 -2.38 3.83
CA GLU A 157 8.96 -2.33 2.56
C GLU A 157 9.36 -3.49 1.62
N VAL A 158 10.65 -3.86 1.57
CA VAL A 158 11.10 -5.04 0.81
C VAL A 158 10.48 -6.32 1.35
N ALA A 159 10.37 -6.47 2.67
CA ALA A 159 9.69 -7.62 3.28
C ALA A 159 8.19 -7.64 2.93
N LEU A 160 7.51 -6.50 2.98
CA LEU A 160 6.11 -6.39 2.57
C LEU A 160 5.93 -6.72 1.09
N LYS A 161 6.85 -6.26 0.23
CA LYS A 161 6.83 -6.56 -1.20
C LYS A 161 7.05 -8.04 -1.49
N LEU A 162 7.94 -8.70 -0.75
CA LEU A 162 8.11 -10.16 -0.84
C LEU A 162 6.79 -10.89 -0.50
N ALA A 163 6.10 -10.44 0.53
CA ALA A 163 4.81 -11.01 0.93
C ALA A 163 3.68 -10.73 -0.07
N GLU A 164 3.70 -9.57 -0.75
CA GLU A 164 2.75 -9.23 -1.82
C GLU A 164 2.96 -10.13 -3.04
N THR A 165 4.19 -10.28 -3.49
CA THR A 165 4.53 -10.98 -4.74
C THR A 165 4.58 -12.48 -4.60
N ARG A 166 4.92 -13.00 -3.41
CA ARG A 166 5.01 -14.44 -3.07
C ARG A 166 5.73 -15.28 -4.15
N PRO A 167 6.94 -14.92 -4.53
CA PRO A 167 7.66 -15.69 -5.53
C PRO A 167 8.02 -17.09 -5.01
N SER A 168 8.36 -17.99 -5.93
CA SER A 168 8.95 -19.29 -5.53
C SER A 168 10.30 -19.07 -4.89
N MET A 169 10.51 -19.63 -3.69
CA MET A 169 11.71 -19.40 -2.91
C MET A 169 12.66 -20.59 -3.03
N GLY A 170 13.89 -20.36 -3.48
CA GLY A 170 14.98 -21.32 -3.49
C GLY A 170 15.75 -21.38 -2.17
N ALA A 171 15.72 -20.30 -1.41
CA ALA A 171 16.35 -20.19 -0.10
C ALA A 171 15.41 -19.46 0.88
N ARG A 172 15.63 -19.66 2.18
CA ARG A 172 14.90 -18.99 3.24
C ARG A 172 15.39 -17.54 3.38
N VAL A 173 14.47 -16.61 3.58
CA VAL A 173 14.78 -15.21 3.88
C VAL A 173 14.44 -14.91 5.33
N ARG A 174 15.37 -14.25 6.01
CA ARG A 174 15.22 -13.77 7.37
C ARG A 174 15.57 -12.29 7.43
N PHE A 175 14.76 -11.52 8.11
CA PHE A 175 15.00 -10.09 8.38
C PHE A 175 15.31 -9.90 9.87
N GLY A 176 16.21 -8.97 10.18
CA GLY A 176 16.56 -8.57 11.53
C GLY A 176 16.51 -7.07 11.71
N TRP A 177 15.80 -6.61 12.73
CA TRP A 177 15.85 -5.22 13.21
C TRP A 177 16.51 -5.24 14.58
N TRP A 178 17.72 -4.63 14.64
CA TRP A 178 18.56 -4.72 15.82
C TRP A 178 18.26 -3.64 16.82
N THR A 179 18.44 -3.98 18.09
CA THR A 179 18.44 -3.05 19.22
C THR A 179 19.87 -2.70 19.60
N ASP A 180 20.04 -1.56 20.24
CA ASP A 180 21.27 -1.20 20.98
C ASP A 180 22.54 -1.24 20.12
N GLU A 181 22.39 -0.94 18.83
CA GLU A 181 23.50 -0.80 17.88
C GLU A 181 24.34 0.40 18.27
N GLU A 182 23.70 1.53 18.50
CA GLU A 182 24.30 2.83 18.87
C GLU A 182 25.11 2.80 20.18
N GLN A 183 25.01 1.72 20.91
CA GLN A 183 25.76 1.49 22.16
C GLN A 183 26.90 0.46 21.98
N GLY A 184 27.16 0.01 20.75
CA GLY A 184 28.27 -0.87 20.41
C GLY A 184 27.86 -2.21 19.81
N LEU A 185 26.92 -2.25 18.87
CA LEU A 185 26.46 -3.41 18.09
C LEU A 185 25.87 -4.54 18.96
N ASN A 186 25.39 -4.19 20.15
CA ASN A 186 25.07 -5.16 21.20
C ASN A 186 23.95 -6.13 20.80
N GLY A 187 22.92 -5.66 20.09
CA GLY A 187 21.78 -6.46 19.70
C GLY A 187 22.12 -7.52 18.67
N SER A 188 22.83 -7.15 17.61
CA SER A 188 23.27 -8.08 16.56
C SER A 188 24.29 -9.09 17.09
N GLU A 189 25.26 -8.65 17.94
CA GLU A 189 26.21 -9.53 18.60
C GLU A 189 25.50 -10.56 19.49
N PHE A 190 24.51 -10.12 20.29
CA PHE A 190 23.70 -11.04 21.09
C PHE A 190 22.97 -12.07 20.24
N TYR A 191 22.40 -11.63 19.11
CA TYR A 191 21.70 -12.52 18.19
C TYR A 191 22.65 -13.59 17.64
N VAL A 192 23.76 -13.19 17.00
CA VAL A 192 24.69 -14.13 16.34
C VAL A 192 25.30 -15.10 17.36
N ARG A 193 25.67 -14.60 18.54
CA ARG A 193 26.19 -15.41 19.63
C ARG A 193 25.18 -16.45 20.11
N SER A 194 23.89 -16.13 20.12
CA SER A 194 22.83 -17.06 20.55
C SER A 194 22.55 -18.20 19.57
N LEU A 195 23.03 -18.09 18.32
CA LEU A 195 22.82 -19.11 17.30
C LEU A 195 23.72 -20.33 17.54
N THR A 196 23.18 -21.51 17.28
CA THR A 196 23.97 -22.74 17.19
C THR A 196 24.92 -22.71 15.98
N SER A 197 25.98 -23.53 15.98
CA SER A 197 26.86 -23.64 14.82
C SER A 197 26.11 -24.01 13.53
N ALA A 198 25.13 -24.91 13.62
CA ALA A 198 24.30 -25.28 12.47
C ALA A 198 23.49 -24.13 11.93
N GLN A 199 22.91 -23.30 12.81
CA GLN A 199 22.16 -22.10 12.41
C GLN A 199 23.07 -21.05 11.75
N ARG A 200 24.27 -20.83 12.29
CA ARG A 200 25.26 -19.93 11.65
C ARG A 200 25.67 -20.45 10.28
N THR A 201 25.95 -21.76 10.14
CA THR A 201 26.29 -22.38 8.86
C THR A 201 25.18 -22.31 7.82
N ALA A 202 23.91 -22.28 8.28
CA ALA A 202 22.77 -22.13 7.40
C ALA A 202 22.69 -20.71 6.80
N ILE A 203 23.18 -19.69 7.50
CA ILE A 203 23.22 -18.31 6.98
C ILE A 203 24.34 -18.21 5.93
N LYS A 204 23.95 -18.04 4.67
CA LYS A 204 24.89 -17.98 3.53
C LYS A 204 25.47 -16.60 3.32
N ALA A 205 24.72 -15.56 3.66
CA ALA A 205 25.19 -14.18 3.75
C ALA A 205 24.25 -13.38 4.66
N TYR A 206 24.81 -12.37 5.32
CA TYR A 206 24.11 -11.31 6.01
C TYR A 206 24.33 -10.00 5.26
N TYR A 207 23.25 -9.27 5.02
CA TYR A 207 23.25 -7.98 4.32
C TYR A 207 22.82 -6.88 5.28
N ASN A 208 23.69 -5.91 5.48
CA ASN A 208 23.49 -4.78 6.40
C ASN A 208 23.11 -3.51 5.64
N PHE A 209 22.14 -2.77 6.15
CA PHE A 209 21.70 -1.52 5.54
C PHE A 209 21.66 -0.43 6.60
N ASP A 210 22.62 0.47 6.50
CA ASP A 210 22.82 1.52 7.48
C ASP A 210 23.07 2.85 6.78
N MET A 211 22.22 3.85 7.09
CA MET A 211 22.23 5.16 6.47
C MET A 211 22.19 5.11 4.93
N VAL A 212 21.10 4.57 4.38
CA VAL A 212 20.92 4.35 2.94
C VAL A 212 20.25 5.54 2.22
N ALA A 213 20.16 6.71 2.86
CA ALA A 213 19.50 7.89 2.33
C ALA A 213 20.19 9.22 2.68
N SER A 214 21.50 9.24 2.87
CA SER A 214 22.25 10.43 3.28
C SER A 214 22.12 11.58 2.27
N PRO A 215 21.81 12.81 2.68
CA PRO A 215 21.50 13.94 1.79
C PRO A 215 22.60 14.28 0.78
N ASN A 216 23.85 14.26 1.24
CA ASN A 216 25.04 14.45 0.40
C ASN A 216 25.74 13.12 0.14
N GLY A 217 24.99 11.99 0.13
CA GLY A 217 25.51 10.63 0.15
C GLY A 217 26.28 10.22 -1.09
N GLY A 218 27.10 9.19 -0.93
CA GLY A 218 27.72 8.39 -1.98
C GLY A 218 27.01 7.04 -2.12
N TYR A 219 27.61 6.15 -2.92
CA TYR A 219 27.14 4.79 -3.09
C TYR A 219 28.24 3.84 -2.65
N PHE A 220 28.10 3.32 -1.42
CA PHE A 220 29.12 2.48 -0.79
C PHE A 220 28.59 1.08 -0.55
N ILE A 221 29.45 0.08 -0.77
CA ILE A 221 29.15 -1.34 -0.55
C ILE A 221 30.19 -1.92 0.41
N ASN A 222 29.72 -2.56 1.49
CA ASN A 222 30.59 -3.26 2.42
C ASN A 222 31.20 -4.48 1.71
N HIS A 223 32.51 -4.63 1.78
CA HIS A 223 33.25 -5.75 1.15
C HIS A 223 32.93 -5.89 -0.34
N ILE A 224 33.00 -4.80 -1.10
CA ILE A 224 32.55 -4.67 -2.50
C ILE A 224 33.09 -5.74 -3.44
N THR A 225 34.23 -6.37 -3.13
CA THR A 225 34.85 -7.42 -3.93
C THR A 225 34.43 -8.85 -3.51
N SER A 226 33.64 -8.98 -2.45
CA SER A 226 33.19 -10.27 -1.94
C SER A 226 32.10 -10.90 -2.83
N ALA A 227 31.93 -12.21 -2.72
CA ALA A 227 30.83 -12.91 -3.39
C ALA A 227 29.46 -12.45 -2.88
N ALA A 228 29.35 -12.07 -1.60
CA ALA A 228 28.12 -11.52 -1.03
C ALA A 228 27.75 -10.15 -1.67
N ALA A 229 28.74 -9.31 -1.95
CA ALA A 229 28.54 -8.01 -2.57
C ALA A 229 28.12 -8.07 -4.05
N ALA A 230 28.40 -9.17 -4.74
CA ALA A 230 28.24 -9.26 -6.20
C ALA A 230 26.85 -8.84 -6.72
N PRO A 231 25.71 -9.30 -6.15
CA PRO A 231 24.39 -8.86 -6.63
C PRO A 231 24.13 -7.37 -6.33
N MET A 232 24.60 -6.88 -5.18
CA MET A 232 24.46 -5.48 -4.78
C MET A 232 25.21 -4.55 -5.73
N LYS A 233 26.46 -4.91 -6.03
CA LYS A 233 27.30 -4.19 -6.99
C LYS A 233 26.70 -4.24 -8.38
N ALA A 234 26.25 -5.41 -8.84
CA ALA A 234 25.64 -5.54 -10.16
C ALA A 234 24.42 -4.61 -10.35
N TYR A 235 23.60 -4.45 -9.32
CA TYR A 235 22.46 -3.54 -9.41
C TYR A 235 22.91 -2.07 -9.54
N TRP A 236 23.79 -1.57 -8.68
CA TRP A 236 24.25 -0.18 -8.76
C TRP A 236 25.15 0.09 -9.98
N ASP A 237 25.90 -0.93 -10.46
CA ASP A 237 26.60 -0.82 -11.74
C ASP A 237 25.63 -0.68 -12.93
N SER A 238 24.49 -1.37 -12.91
CA SER A 238 23.47 -1.25 -13.94
C SER A 238 22.87 0.16 -14.04
N LEU A 239 22.92 0.90 -12.94
CA LEU A 239 22.54 2.31 -12.86
C LEU A 239 23.72 3.27 -13.14
N ASN A 240 24.88 2.74 -13.54
CA ASN A 240 26.14 3.47 -13.77
C ASN A 240 26.61 4.30 -12.56
N LEU A 241 26.34 3.83 -11.35
CA LEU A 241 26.68 4.56 -10.11
C LEU A 241 28.15 4.40 -9.70
N GLN A 242 28.84 3.37 -10.22
CA GLN A 242 30.25 3.09 -9.91
C GLN A 242 30.51 3.09 -8.38
N PRO A 243 29.89 2.17 -7.63
CA PRO A 243 30.00 2.17 -6.17
C PRO A 243 31.46 1.96 -5.68
N GLU A 244 31.73 2.44 -4.49
CA GLU A 244 33.02 2.32 -3.82
C GLU A 244 32.92 1.43 -2.57
N GLU A 245 34.07 0.97 -2.04
CA GLU A 245 34.15 0.28 -0.76
C GLU A 245 33.69 1.20 0.38
N ASN A 246 32.89 0.67 1.29
CA ASN A 246 32.47 1.39 2.50
C ASN A 246 33.59 1.40 3.55
N THR A 247 34.57 2.26 3.38
CA THR A 247 35.67 2.37 4.34
C THR A 247 35.30 3.10 5.63
N GLU A 248 34.31 4.00 5.59
CA GLU A 248 33.83 4.73 6.78
C GLU A 248 33.09 3.79 7.74
N GLY A 249 32.28 2.88 7.22
CA GLY A 249 31.45 1.97 8.00
C GLY A 249 32.16 0.69 8.46
N ALA A 250 33.40 0.44 8.01
CA ALA A 250 34.11 -0.80 8.33
C ALA A 250 34.23 -1.03 9.84
N GLY A 251 33.63 -2.14 10.34
CA GLY A 251 33.62 -2.51 11.75
C GLY A 251 32.73 -1.62 12.66
N ARG A 252 31.85 -0.80 12.09
CA ARG A 252 31.06 0.20 12.83
C ARG A 252 29.55 -0.05 12.77
N SER A 253 29.09 -1.10 12.09
CA SER A 253 27.68 -1.44 12.04
C SER A 253 27.47 -2.96 12.21
N ASP A 254 26.24 -3.40 12.23
CA ASP A 254 25.82 -4.75 12.62
C ASP A 254 26.41 -5.91 11.79
N ASP A 255 26.89 -5.65 10.57
CA ASP A 255 27.62 -6.64 9.77
C ASP A 255 28.88 -7.16 10.48
N TYR A 256 29.58 -6.30 11.23
CA TYR A 256 30.76 -6.69 11.99
C TYR A 256 30.46 -7.78 13.04
N SER A 257 29.28 -7.76 13.65
CA SER A 257 28.85 -8.84 14.53
C SER A 257 28.81 -10.19 13.84
N PHE A 258 28.33 -10.24 12.60
CA PHE A 258 28.25 -11.47 11.80
C PHE A 258 29.63 -11.93 11.30
N GLU A 259 30.48 -10.99 10.91
CA GLU A 259 31.86 -11.25 10.47
C GLU A 259 32.69 -11.95 11.54
N ASN A 260 32.56 -11.52 12.79
CA ASN A 260 33.27 -12.09 13.94
C ASN A 260 32.93 -13.57 14.15
N TYR A 261 31.82 -14.07 13.56
CA TYR A 261 31.43 -15.48 13.60
C TYR A 261 31.59 -16.17 12.25
N GLY A 262 32.32 -15.55 11.31
CA GLY A 262 32.68 -16.15 10.01
C GLY A 262 31.49 -16.23 9.03
N ILE A 263 30.43 -15.46 9.22
CA ILE A 263 29.32 -15.36 8.29
C ILE A 263 29.71 -14.34 7.21
N PRO A 264 29.62 -14.66 5.91
CA PRO A 264 29.87 -13.68 4.85
C PRO A 264 28.90 -12.49 4.94
N THR A 265 29.44 -11.27 4.80
CA THR A 265 28.65 -10.05 4.88
C THR A 265 28.81 -9.16 3.66
N SER A 266 27.83 -8.29 3.43
CA SER A 266 27.89 -7.11 2.59
C SER A 266 26.78 -6.14 3.03
N GLY A 267 26.65 -5.01 2.35
CA GLY A 267 25.62 -4.02 2.70
C GLY A 267 25.72 -2.76 1.87
N TYR A 268 24.67 -1.95 1.92
CA TYR A 268 24.65 -0.60 1.36
C TYR A 268 24.77 0.44 2.45
N ALA A 269 25.55 1.48 2.15
CA ALA A 269 25.60 2.72 2.91
C ALA A 269 25.73 3.92 1.97
N MET A 270 25.28 5.09 2.41
CA MET A 270 25.45 6.33 1.67
C MET A 270 26.43 7.30 2.38
N GLY A 271 27.04 6.86 3.48
CA GLY A 271 28.02 7.59 4.25
C GLY A 271 27.43 8.46 5.36
N ALA A 272 28.20 8.69 6.41
CA ALA A 272 27.83 9.40 7.63
C ALA A 272 28.55 10.76 7.73
N SER A 273 29.46 10.88 8.69
CA SER A 273 30.17 12.15 9.00
C SER A 273 31.39 12.42 8.13
N ALA A 274 31.90 11.42 7.41
CA ALA A 274 33.04 11.64 6.50
C ALA A 274 32.67 12.60 5.37
N ARG A 275 33.69 13.22 4.81
CA ARG A 275 33.50 14.31 3.83
C ARG A 275 33.63 13.79 2.40
N LYS A 276 32.66 14.12 1.57
CA LYS A 276 32.66 13.80 0.15
C LYS A 276 33.88 14.44 -0.55
N THR A 277 34.64 13.64 -1.26
CA THR A 277 35.77 14.14 -2.07
C THR A 277 35.29 14.85 -3.33
N SER A 278 36.15 15.64 -3.97
CA SER A 278 35.85 16.27 -5.26
C SER A 278 35.59 15.22 -6.37
N ALA A 279 36.31 14.09 -6.35
CA ALA A 279 36.10 12.99 -7.29
C ALA A 279 34.73 12.33 -7.12
N GLN A 280 34.31 12.11 -5.87
CA GLN A 280 32.99 11.57 -5.54
C GLN A 280 31.85 12.54 -5.89
N ALA A 281 32.06 13.85 -5.65
CA ALA A 281 31.11 14.87 -6.05
C ALA A 281 30.96 14.96 -7.61
N ALA A 282 32.04 14.80 -8.34
CA ALA A 282 32.00 14.71 -9.79
C ALA A 282 31.27 13.46 -10.28
N LYS A 283 31.37 12.34 -9.55
CA LYS A 283 30.74 11.04 -9.87
C LYS A 283 29.26 11.01 -9.49
N TRP A 284 28.89 11.44 -8.29
CA TRP A 284 27.57 11.26 -7.70
C TRP A 284 26.79 12.55 -7.47
N GLY A 285 27.38 13.70 -7.79
CA GLY A 285 26.80 14.99 -7.44
C GLY A 285 27.02 15.36 -5.97
N GLY A 286 26.35 16.40 -5.53
CA GLY A 286 26.45 16.93 -4.18
C GLY A 286 27.62 17.88 -3.97
N THR A 287 27.98 18.14 -2.69
CA THR A 287 28.95 19.15 -2.29
C THR A 287 30.25 18.51 -1.80
N ALA A 288 31.36 18.74 -2.52
CA ALA A 288 32.68 18.32 -2.10
C ALA A 288 33.08 19.03 -0.81
N GLY A 289 33.79 18.34 0.10
CA GLY A 289 34.20 18.85 1.39
C GLY A 289 33.13 18.94 2.47
N ALA A 290 31.84 18.72 2.12
CA ALA A 290 30.76 18.57 3.09
C ALA A 290 30.63 17.11 3.55
N ALA A 291 30.10 16.89 4.76
CA ALA A 291 29.78 15.56 5.24
C ALA A 291 28.77 14.88 4.32
N TYR A 292 28.78 13.54 4.25
CA TYR A 292 27.73 12.81 3.54
C TYR A 292 26.37 13.05 4.20
N ASP A 293 26.32 13.02 5.52
CA ASP A 293 25.18 13.42 6.32
C ASP A 293 25.60 14.46 7.38
N GLY A 294 25.13 15.69 7.20
CA GLY A 294 25.38 16.78 8.16
C GLY A 294 24.57 16.70 9.44
N CYS A 295 23.57 15.80 9.47
CA CYS A 295 22.69 15.58 10.61
C CYS A 295 22.99 14.26 11.35
N TYR A 296 24.05 13.55 10.99
CA TYR A 296 24.45 12.32 11.66
C TYR A 296 24.54 12.52 13.18
N HIS A 297 23.88 11.66 13.95
CA HIS A 297 23.79 11.70 15.41
C HIS A 297 23.29 13.05 15.98
N SER A 298 22.35 13.70 15.27
CA SER A 298 21.88 15.03 15.58
C SER A 298 20.36 15.14 15.56
N SER A 299 19.84 16.18 16.23
CA SER A 299 18.41 16.47 16.26
C SER A 299 17.79 16.81 14.90
N CYS A 300 18.61 17.19 13.92
CA CYS A 300 18.14 17.45 12.56
C CYS A 300 18.02 16.19 11.68
N ASP A 301 18.33 15.00 12.19
CA ASP A 301 18.10 13.75 11.46
C ASP A 301 16.62 13.36 11.49
N THR A 302 15.84 14.09 10.70
CA THR A 302 14.39 14.01 10.56
C THR A 302 14.02 13.58 9.13
N THR A 303 12.74 13.51 8.81
CA THR A 303 12.24 13.21 7.45
C THR A 303 12.73 14.21 6.38
N SER A 304 13.17 15.40 6.77
CA SER A 304 13.80 16.37 5.85
C SER A 304 15.27 16.05 5.55
N ASN A 305 15.90 15.16 6.31
CA ASN A 305 17.29 14.72 6.14
C ASN A 305 17.39 13.46 5.26
N ILE A 306 16.58 13.35 4.22
CA ILE A 306 16.48 12.15 3.38
C ILE A 306 16.70 12.46 1.89
N ASN A 307 17.64 11.79 1.29
CA ASN A 307 17.82 11.75 -0.16
C ASN A 307 16.87 10.69 -0.77
N ALA A 308 15.73 11.15 -1.26
CA ALA A 308 14.72 10.24 -1.82
C ALA A 308 15.22 9.40 -3.01
N THR A 309 16.10 9.97 -3.86
CA THR A 309 16.69 9.22 -4.98
C THR A 309 17.65 8.13 -4.48
N GLY A 310 18.48 8.45 -3.49
CA GLY A 310 19.38 7.48 -2.85
C GLY A 310 18.57 6.36 -2.17
N LEU A 311 17.54 6.72 -1.41
CA LEU A 311 16.64 5.80 -0.75
C LEU A 311 15.98 4.82 -1.75
N ASN A 312 15.45 5.34 -2.88
CA ASN A 312 14.84 4.51 -3.92
C ASN A 312 15.85 3.50 -4.49
N ARG A 313 17.02 3.98 -4.91
CA ARG A 313 18.08 3.14 -5.47
C ARG A 313 18.57 2.08 -4.49
N SER A 314 18.61 2.40 -3.21
CA SER A 314 18.96 1.45 -2.17
C SER A 314 17.85 0.40 -1.97
N ALA A 315 16.60 0.82 -1.90
CA ALA A 315 15.46 -0.08 -1.73
C ALA A 315 15.34 -1.09 -2.88
N ASP A 316 15.46 -0.61 -4.11
CA ASP A 316 15.46 -1.48 -5.31
C ASP A 316 16.67 -2.42 -5.33
N GLY A 317 17.84 -1.94 -4.90
CA GLY A 317 19.06 -2.76 -4.79
C GLY A 317 18.94 -3.85 -3.73
N VAL A 318 18.28 -3.57 -2.60
CA VAL A 318 17.95 -4.57 -1.57
C VAL A 318 17.01 -5.63 -2.14
N ALA A 319 15.93 -5.21 -2.80
CA ALA A 319 14.99 -6.13 -3.45
C ALA A 319 15.70 -6.97 -4.52
N TYR A 320 16.50 -6.35 -5.39
CA TYR A 320 17.29 -7.05 -6.40
C TYR A 320 18.20 -8.12 -5.78
N THR A 321 18.90 -7.78 -4.70
CA THR A 321 19.79 -8.69 -4.00
C THR A 321 19.02 -9.88 -3.41
N LEU A 322 17.89 -9.60 -2.75
CA LEU A 322 17.03 -10.65 -2.20
C LEU A 322 16.54 -11.60 -3.29
N TRP A 323 16.03 -11.05 -4.39
CA TRP A 323 15.52 -11.84 -5.52
C TRP A 323 16.61 -12.69 -6.15
N LYS A 324 17.80 -12.14 -6.36
CA LYS A 324 18.94 -12.88 -6.92
C LYS A 324 19.46 -13.99 -6.01
N GLN A 325 19.35 -13.82 -4.69
CA GLN A 325 19.89 -14.80 -3.73
C GLN A 325 18.88 -15.85 -3.30
N ALA A 326 17.63 -15.48 -3.16
CA ALA A 326 16.66 -16.33 -2.48
C ALA A 326 15.48 -16.79 -3.36
N VAL A 327 15.12 -16.02 -4.40
CA VAL A 327 14.05 -16.42 -5.31
C VAL A 327 14.59 -17.43 -6.31
N SER A 328 13.89 -18.55 -6.48
CA SER A 328 14.26 -19.54 -7.47
C SER A 328 13.86 -19.08 -8.88
N ASP A 329 14.73 -19.30 -9.85
CA ASP A 329 14.47 -19.04 -11.27
C ASP A 329 13.38 -19.96 -11.86
N THR A 330 12.91 -20.90 -11.07
CA THR A 330 11.80 -21.76 -11.46
C THR A 330 10.48 -21.03 -11.18
N THR A 331 9.93 -20.37 -12.20
CA THR A 331 8.47 -20.21 -12.28
C THR A 331 7.86 -21.58 -11.97
N PRO A 332 6.82 -21.71 -11.10
CA PRO A 332 6.16 -23.00 -10.93
C PRO A 332 5.91 -23.58 -12.31
N ALA A 333 6.32 -24.82 -12.54
CA ALA A 333 6.22 -25.44 -13.87
C ALA A 333 4.80 -25.32 -14.42
N ASN A 334 3.81 -25.30 -13.52
CA ASN A 334 2.40 -25.09 -13.85
C ASN A 334 1.82 -24.03 -12.90
N ASP A 335 1.29 -22.97 -13.47
CA ASP A 335 0.57 -21.92 -12.75
C ASP A 335 -0.77 -21.60 -13.42
N PHE A 336 -1.70 -21.02 -12.66
CA PHE A 336 -3.02 -20.66 -13.13
C PHE A 336 -3.56 -19.43 -12.39
N SER A 337 -4.57 -18.79 -12.95
CA SER A 337 -5.35 -17.75 -12.28
C SER A 337 -6.75 -18.28 -11.94
N VAL A 338 -7.39 -17.64 -10.95
CA VAL A 338 -8.80 -17.87 -10.59
C VAL A 338 -9.53 -16.53 -10.63
N SER A 339 -10.73 -16.52 -11.14
CA SER A 339 -11.60 -15.34 -11.17
C SER A 339 -13.06 -15.73 -10.97
N ALA A 340 -13.87 -14.83 -10.43
CA ALA A 340 -15.32 -14.98 -10.32
C ALA A 340 -16.02 -13.93 -11.19
N SER A 341 -17.03 -14.33 -11.94
CA SER A 341 -17.81 -13.41 -12.77
C SER A 341 -19.31 -13.78 -12.73
N PRO A 342 -20.15 -12.89 -12.17
CA PRO A 342 -19.81 -11.65 -11.47
C PRO A 342 -19.02 -11.91 -10.16
N ALA A 343 -18.16 -10.95 -9.76
CA ALA A 343 -17.41 -11.02 -8.50
C ALA A 343 -18.23 -10.58 -7.28
N THR A 344 -19.48 -10.21 -7.49
CA THR A 344 -20.43 -9.82 -6.45
C THR A 344 -21.80 -10.44 -6.73
N GLY A 345 -22.56 -10.70 -5.68
CA GLY A 345 -23.93 -11.16 -5.83
C GLY A 345 -24.81 -10.79 -4.65
N SER A 346 -26.10 -10.70 -4.89
CA SER A 346 -27.08 -10.29 -3.88
C SER A 346 -28.29 -11.21 -3.91
N THR A 347 -28.71 -11.70 -2.74
CA THR A 347 -29.88 -12.59 -2.61
C THR A 347 -30.55 -12.42 -1.25
N ALA A 348 -31.77 -12.95 -1.10
CA ALA A 348 -32.51 -12.98 0.17
C ALA A 348 -32.11 -14.18 1.02
N PRO A 349 -32.30 -14.15 2.37
CA PRO A 349 -32.22 -15.34 3.19
C PRO A 349 -33.14 -16.47 2.69
N GLY A 350 -32.66 -17.69 2.78
CA GLY A 350 -33.40 -18.89 2.29
C GLY A 350 -33.31 -19.12 0.78
N THR A 351 -32.46 -18.38 0.07
CA THR A 351 -32.31 -18.50 -1.39
C THR A 351 -30.87 -18.77 -1.80
N SER A 352 -30.66 -19.11 -3.06
CA SER A 352 -29.34 -19.35 -3.64
C SER A 352 -29.09 -18.45 -4.84
N LEU A 353 -27.82 -18.20 -5.11
CA LEU A 353 -27.36 -17.54 -6.33
C LEU A 353 -26.12 -18.25 -6.87
N THR A 354 -25.78 -17.96 -8.12
CA THR A 354 -24.64 -18.60 -8.78
C THR A 354 -23.66 -17.55 -9.32
N THR A 355 -22.38 -17.92 -9.39
CA THR A 355 -21.36 -17.20 -10.14
C THR A 355 -20.48 -18.18 -10.89
N THR A 356 -19.96 -17.76 -12.03
CA THR A 356 -18.98 -18.55 -12.78
C THR A 356 -17.59 -18.32 -12.20
N VAL A 357 -16.92 -19.41 -11.84
CA VAL A 357 -15.52 -19.40 -11.42
C VAL A 357 -14.69 -19.92 -12.58
N ALA A 358 -13.93 -19.01 -13.20
CA ALA A 358 -13.05 -19.34 -14.32
C ALA A 358 -11.62 -19.50 -13.84
N THR A 359 -10.91 -20.45 -14.44
CA THR A 359 -9.46 -20.61 -14.28
C THR A 359 -8.77 -20.41 -15.62
N ALA A 360 -7.53 -19.91 -15.62
CA ALA A 360 -6.72 -19.81 -16.83
C ALA A 360 -5.30 -20.29 -16.51
N THR A 361 -4.70 -21.11 -17.39
CA THR A 361 -3.28 -21.46 -17.26
C THR A 361 -2.44 -20.22 -17.55
N THR A 362 -1.60 -19.82 -16.60
CA THR A 362 -0.73 -18.64 -16.71
C THR A 362 0.72 -19.01 -17.01
N SER A 363 1.15 -20.23 -16.63
CA SER A 363 2.44 -20.81 -17.04
C SER A 363 2.39 -22.33 -16.99
N GLY A 364 3.31 -22.98 -17.72
CA GLY A 364 3.42 -24.43 -17.79
C GLY A 364 2.26 -25.12 -18.52
N SER A 365 1.97 -26.35 -18.13
CA SER A 365 0.89 -27.14 -18.68
C SER A 365 -0.40 -26.98 -17.87
N ALA A 366 -1.53 -27.19 -18.53
CA ALA A 366 -2.81 -27.24 -17.86
C ALA A 366 -2.80 -28.29 -16.74
N GLN A 367 -3.40 -27.96 -15.59
CA GLN A 367 -3.36 -28.77 -14.37
C GLN A 367 -4.75 -28.88 -13.74
N THR A 368 -4.97 -29.91 -12.93
CA THR A 368 -6.19 -30.02 -12.11
C THR A 368 -6.17 -28.95 -11.01
N VAL A 369 -7.23 -28.19 -10.91
CA VAL A 369 -7.45 -27.14 -9.90
C VAL A 369 -8.68 -27.54 -9.07
N ASN A 370 -8.48 -27.83 -7.79
CA ASN A 370 -9.54 -28.09 -6.83
C ASN A 370 -10.08 -26.75 -6.30
N LEU A 371 -11.40 -26.58 -6.33
CA LEU A 371 -12.06 -25.35 -5.93
C LEU A 371 -12.64 -25.45 -4.51
N SER A 372 -12.45 -24.41 -3.73
CA SER A 372 -13.04 -24.26 -2.38
C SER A 372 -13.37 -22.80 -2.10
N ALA A 373 -14.11 -22.53 -1.03
CA ALA A 373 -14.39 -21.18 -0.57
C ALA A 373 -14.21 -21.07 0.94
N SER A 374 -13.86 -19.88 1.40
CA SER A 374 -13.73 -19.53 2.82
C SER A 374 -14.33 -18.15 3.10
N GLY A 375 -14.45 -17.77 4.38
CA GLY A 375 -15.03 -16.48 4.79
C GLY A 375 -16.56 -16.47 4.81
N ALA A 376 -17.22 -17.58 4.47
CA ALA A 376 -18.67 -17.68 4.55
C ALA A 376 -19.16 -17.62 6.00
N PRO A 377 -20.17 -16.77 6.33
CA PRO A 377 -20.75 -16.75 7.67
C PRO A 377 -21.54 -18.04 7.95
N SER A 378 -21.82 -18.29 9.22
CA SER A 378 -22.67 -19.43 9.61
C SER A 378 -24.01 -19.40 8.87
N GLY A 379 -24.39 -20.53 8.29
CA GLY A 379 -25.61 -20.65 7.49
C GLY A 379 -25.44 -20.33 6.00
N VAL A 380 -24.26 -19.94 5.54
CA VAL A 380 -23.94 -19.81 4.11
C VAL A 380 -23.04 -20.96 3.68
N THR A 381 -23.40 -21.62 2.58
CA THR A 381 -22.58 -22.68 1.96
C THR A 381 -22.25 -22.33 0.52
N VAL A 382 -21.05 -22.73 0.07
CA VAL A 382 -20.61 -22.56 -1.31
C VAL A 382 -20.26 -23.94 -1.88
N ALA A 383 -20.94 -24.33 -2.95
CA ALA A 383 -20.69 -25.59 -3.65
C ALA A 383 -20.22 -25.30 -5.07
N PHE A 384 -19.23 -26.06 -5.55
CA PHE A 384 -18.70 -25.93 -6.91
C PHE A 384 -19.12 -27.11 -7.76
N SER A 385 -19.56 -26.85 -8.99
CA SER A 385 -19.90 -27.88 -9.97
C SER A 385 -19.25 -27.57 -11.33
N PRO A 386 -18.23 -28.35 -11.75
CA PRO A 386 -17.54 -29.39 -10.97
C PRO A 386 -16.70 -28.84 -9.83
N ALA A 387 -16.41 -29.67 -8.80
CA ALA A 387 -15.57 -29.27 -7.66
C ALA A 387 -14.07 -29.15 -8.02
N SER A 388 -13.68 -29.72 -9.16
CA SER A 388 -12.33 -29.55 -9.74
C SER A 388 -12.44 -29.35 -11.24
N VAL A 389 -11.54 -28.52 -11.80
CA VAL A 389 -11.47 -28.22 -13.22
C VAL A 389 -10.03 -28.35 -13.71
N THR A 390 -9.82 -28.60 -15.00
CA THR A 390 -8.53 -28.37 -15.62
C THR A 390 -8.34 -26.86 -15.82
N SER A 391 -7.17 -26.31 -15.48
CA SER A 391 -6.90 -24.88 -15.68
C SER A 391 -7.10 -24.48 -17.14
N GLY A 392 -7.88 -23.40 -17.35
CA GLY A 392 -8.46 -23.01 -18.63
C GLY A 392 -9.96 -23.31 -18.74
N ALA A 393 -10.51 -24.12 -17.83
CA ALA A 393 -11.95 -24.39 -17.74
C ALA A 393 -12.60 -23.62 -16.59
N SER A 394 -13.93 -23.72 -16.50
CA SER A 394 -14.74 -23.02 -15.51
C SER A 394 -15.65 -23.99 -14.74
N ALA A 395 -16.02 -23.59 -13.54
CA ALA A 395 -17.05 -24.23 -12.72
C ALA A 395 -18.14 -23.22 -12.33
N THR A 396 -19.30 -23.71 -11.97
CA THR A 396 -20.33 -22.88 -11.34
C THR A 396 -20.21 -22.98 -9.83
N ALA A 397 -20.06 -21.86 -9.15
CA ALA A 397 -20.19 -21.76 -7.71
C ALA A 397 -21.63 -21.44 -7.36
N THR A 398 -22.30 -22.31 -6.60
CA THR A 398 -23.64 -22.09 -6.04
C THR A 398 -23.47 -21.67 -4.58
N ILE A 399 -23.94 -20.48 -4.27
CA ILE A 399 -23.89 -19.89 -2.93
C ILE A 399 -25.30 -19.98 -2.36
N THR A 400 -25.50 -20.80 -1.34
CA THR A 400 -26.80 -20.99 -0.68
C THR A 400 -26.80 -20.25 0.66
N VAL A 401 -27.76 -19.38 0.84
CA VAL A 401 -27.95 -18.57 2.04
C VAL A 401 -29.09 -19.15 2.86
N GLY A 402 -28.79 -19.59 4.08
CA GLY A 402 -29.82 -20.10 5.00
C GLY A 402 -30.81 -19.01 5.41
N SER A 403 -32.03 -19.42 5.82
CA SER A 403 -33.11 -18.48 6.19
C SER A 403 -32.80 -17.63 7.43
N SER A 404 -31.86 -18.06 8.24
CA SER A 404 -31.45 -17.36 9.49
C SER A 404 -30.24 -16.46 9.32
N VAL A 405 -29.65 -16.37 8.11
CA VAL A 405 -28.46 -15.51 7.88
C VAL A 405 -28.88 -14.05 7.92
N PRO A 406 -28.26 -13.23 8.79
CA PRO A 406 -28.62 -11.81 8.89
C PRO A 406 -28.35 -11.04 7.58
N PRO A 407 -29.13 -10.01 7.29
CA PRO A 407 -28.80 -9.07 6.24
C PRO A 407 -27.41 -8.45 6.46
N GLY A 408 -26.66 -8.30 5.37
CA GLY A 408 -25.30 -7.73 5.46
C GLY A 408 -24.46 -8.07 4.24
N THR A 409 -23.24 -7.55 4.22
CA THR A 409 -22.25 -7.81 3.18
C THR A 409 -21.13 -8.67 3.74
N TYR A 410 -20.88 -9.80 3.07
CA TYR A 410 -19.94 -10.84 3.51
C TYR A 410 -18.86 -11.05 2.45
N PRO A 411 -17.60 -10.77 2.77
CA PRO A 411 -16.49 -11.07 1.87
C PRO A 411 -16.19 -12.57 1.91
N LEU A 412 -16.22 -13.20 0.75
CA LEU A 412 -15.84 -14.59 0.53
C LEU A 412 -14.53 -14.65 -0.25
N THR A 413 -13.74 -15.67 -0.01
CA THR A 413 -12.54 -15.97 -0.80
C THR A 413 -12.73 -17.29 -1.51
N ILE A 414 -12.75 -17.26 -2.84
CA ILE A 414 -12.72 -18.46 -3.69
C ILE A 414 -11.26 -18.86 -3.87
N THR A 415 -10.94 -20.11 -3.59
CA THR A 415 -9.59 -20.66 -3.64
C THR A 415 -9.51 -21.79 -4.65
N GLY A 416 -8.56 -21.72 -5.56
CA GLY A 416 -8.14 -22.81 -6.43
C GLY A 416 -6.81 -23.37 -5.93
N THR A 417 -6.73 -24.71 -5.78
CA THR A 417 -5.54 -25.43 -5.34
C THR A 417 -5.11 -26.42 -6.41
N GLY A 418 -3.91 -26.24 -6.93
CA GLY A 418 -3.21 -27.11 -7.86
C GLY A 418 -1.74 -27.23 -7.46
N ALA A 419 -0.80 -27.13 -8.41
CA ALA A 419 0.63 -27.01 -8.10
C ALA A 419 0.94 -25.78 -7.24
N VAL A 420 0.15 -24.73 -7.38
CA VAL A 420 0.12 -23.52 -6.55
C VAL A 420 -1.30 -23.27 -6.05
N THR A 421 -1.46 -22.36 -5.11
CA THR A 421 -2.76 -21.87 -4.65
C THR A 421 -3.02 -20.48 -5.19
N ARG A 422 -4.21 -20.25 -5.76
CA ARG A 422 -4.66 -18.93 -6.25
C ARG A 422 -6.02 -18.60 -5.69
N THR A 423 -6.30 -17.33 -5.45
CA THR A 423 -7.55 -16.88 -4.84
C THR A 423 -8.22 -15.78 -5.66
N ALA A 424 -9.53 -15.70 -5.55
CA ALA A 424 -10.34 -14.61 -6.08
C ALA A 424 -11.33 -14.13 -5.00
N PRO A 425 -11.48 -12.81 -4.80
CA PRO A 425 -12.48 -12.28 -3.89
C PRO A 425 -13.87 -12.38 -4.50
N TYR A 426 -14.86 -12.59 -3.64
CA TYR A 426 -16.28 -12.52 -3.99
C TYR A 426 -17.05 -11.81 -2.87
N THR A 427 -17.93 -10.89 -3.21
CA THR A 427 -18.76 -10.18 -2.22
C THR A 427 -20.21 -10.66 -2.29
N LEU A 428 -20.67 -11.30 -1.23
CA LEU A 428 -22.07 -11.70 -1.05
C LEU A 428 -22.83 -10.62 -0.28
N THR A 429 -23.93 -10.12 -0.83
CA THR A 429 -24.87 -9.26 -0.10
C THR A 429 -26.13 -10.05 0.19
N VAL A 430 -26.44 -10.28 1.46
CA VAL A 430 -27.69 -10.86 1.93
C VAL A 430 -28.67 -9.72 2.17
N LYS A 431 -29.76 -9.69 1.40
CA LYS A 431 -30.83 -8.68 1.53
C LYS A 431 -31.69 -8.99 2.76
N GLY A 432 -32.30 -7.97 3.37
CA GLY A 432 -33.31 -8.18 4.43
C GLY A 432 -34.51 -8.99 3.91
N ALA A 433 -35.09 -9.80 4.79
CA ALA A 433 -36.31 -10.59 4.52
C ALA A 433 -37.57 -9.72 4.58
N GLY A 434 -37.64 -8.64 3.82
CA GLY A 434 -38.79 -7.78 3.71
C GLY A 434 -38.81 -7.16 2.32
N GLY A 435 -39.96 -7.17 1.66
CA GLY A 435 -40.17 -6.39 0.45
C GLY A 435 -39.83 -4.93 0.76
N CYS A 436 -39.30 -4.20 -0.23
CA CYS A 436 -39.04 -2.76 -0.07
C CYS A 436 -40.33 -2.06 0.35
N THR A 437 -40.37 -1.50 1.54
CA THR A 437 -41.36 -0.49 1.89
C THR A 437 -40.70 0.85 1.60
N ALA A 438 -41.19 1.56 0.58
CA ALA A 438 -40.74 2.90 0.30
C ALA A 438 -40.88 3.75 1.57
N ALA A 439 -39.80 4.33 2.02
CA ALA A 439 -39.75 5.09 3.27
C ALA A 439 -38.95 6.38 3.09
N GLN A 440 -39.42 7.42 3.74
CA GLN A 440 -38.60 8.61 4.04
C GLN A 440 -37.83 8.34 5.35
N VAL A 441 -36.50 8.32 5.28
CA VAL A 441 -35.64 7.86 6.38
C VAL A 441 -35.16 9.01 7.26
N ILE A 442 -34.91 10.20 6.66
CA ILE A 442 -34.54 11.41 7.41
C ILE A 442 -35.77 11.94 8.11
N SER A 443 -35.66 12.16 9.41
CA SER A 443 -36.70 12.82 10.20
C SER A 443 -36.42 14.32 10.25
N ASN A 444 -37.50 15.15 10.19
CA ASN A 444 -37.40 16.60 10.29
C ASN A 444 -36.41 17.21 9.28
N GLY A 445 -36.46 16.78 8.03
CA GLY A 445 -35.54 17.25 6.98
C GLY A 445 -35.84 18.67 6.48
N GLY A 446 -37.05 19.22 6.68
CA GLY A 446 -37.41 20.63 6.48
C GLY A 446 -37.26 21.45 7.75
N PHE A 447 -36.69 20.92 8.83
CA PHE A 447 -36.35 21.60 10.09
C PHE A 447 -37.53 22.22 10.85
N GLU A 448 -38.77 22.10 10.40
CA GLU A 448 -39.93 22.77 10.97
C GLU A 448 -40.26 22.34 12.40
N ASN A 449 -39.84 21.15 12.84
CA ASN A 449 -40.10 20.61 14.17
C ASN A 449 -38.95 20.87 15.16
N GLY A 450 -38.19 21.95 14.97
CA GLY A 450 -37.06 22.31 15.82
C GLY A 450 -35.77 21.54 15.46
N THR A 451 -34.91 21.32 16.45
CA THR A 451 -33.56 20.78 16.18
C THR A 451 -33.47 19.24 16.20
N SER A 452 -34.41 18.56 16.92
CA SER A 452 -34.38 17.09 17.00
C SER A 452 -34.90 16.44 15.73
N PRO A 453 -34.30 15.33 15.27
CA PRO A 453 -33.21 14.56 15.84
C PRO A 453 -31.81 14.92 15.30
N TRP A 454 -31.63 16.10 14.74
CA TRP A 454 -30.33 16.58 14.27
C TRP A 454 -29.35 16.76 15.43
N THR A 455 -28.07 16.54 15.17
CA THR A 455 -26.97 16.62 16.13
C THR A 455 -25.82 17.46 15.58
N GLY A 456 -24.90 17.92 16.43
CA GLY A 456 -23.82 18.84 16.08
C GLY A 456 -24.23 20.29 16.36
N ASP A 457 -23.96 21.18 15.42
CA ASP A 457 -24.19 22.63 15.58
C ASP A 457 -25.66 22.97 15.33
N THR A 458 -26.55 22.45 16.14
CA THR A 458 -27.99 22.56 16.01
C THR A 458 -28.52 23.99 16.18
N GLY A 459 -27.69 24.92 16.67
CA GLY A 459 -27.97 26.36 16.66
C GLY A 459 -28.11 26.96 15.26
N ALA A 460 -27.59 26.25 14.24
CA ALA A 460 -27.76 26.60 12.83
C ALA A 460 -29.22 26.41 12.32
N ILE A 461 -30.08 25.70 13.07
CA ILE A 461 -31.47 25.44 12.69
C ILE A 461 -32.38 26.51 13.29
N GLY A 462 -33.03 27.27 12.44
CA GLY A 462 -33.89 28.34 12.94
C GLY A 462 -34.65 29.09 11.86
N THR A 463 -35.20 30.24 12.28
CA THR A 463 -35.72 31.29 11.41
C THR A 463 -34.82 32.50 11.61
N PHE A 464 -34.00 32.84 10.63
CA PHE A 464 -33.00 33.88 10.73
C PHE A 464 -33.30 35.00 9.72
N SER A 465 -32.97 36.25 10.10
CA SER A 465 -32.99 37.37 9.13
C SER A 465 -31.75 37.29 8.24
N GLY A 466 -31.93 37.47 6.94
CA GLY A 466 -30.82 37.47 5.97
C GLY A 466 -30.84 36.29 4.98
N GLN A 467 -31.46 35.18 5.36
CA GLN A 467 -31.75 34.06 4.48
C GLN A 467 -33.24 33.70 4.52
N SER A 468 -33.69 32.86 3.59
CA SER A 468 -35.08 32.42 3.51
C SER A 468 -35.16 30.90 3.41
N ALA A 469 -36.20 30.29 3.99
CA ALA A 469 -36.48 28.89 3.82
C ALA A 469 -36.81 28.55 2.35
N HIS A 470 -36.49 27.34 1.89
CA HIS A 470 -36.97 26.81 0.63
C HIS A 470 -38.47 26.50 0.74
N SER A 471 -38.84 25.85 1.84
CA SER A 471 -40.25 25.65 2.18
C SER A 471 -40.50 25.94 3.67
N GLY A 472 -41.74 26.16 4.06
CA GLY A 472 -42.08 26.44 5.45
C GLY A 472 -41.49 27.75 5.99
N SER A 473 -40.86 27.69 7.18
CA SER A 473 -40.35 28.89 7.86
C SER A 473 -38.95 28.69 8.46
N ARG A 474 -38.51 27.44 8.62
CA ARG A 474 -37.25 27.12 9.25
C ARG A 474 -36.30 26.41 8.25
N TYR A 475 -35.03 26.57 8.45
CA TYR A 475 -33.97 26.00 7.62
C TYR A 475 -32.71 25.81 8.46
N ALA A 476 -31.70 25.18 7.90
CA ALA A 476 -30.37 25.09 8.51
C ALA A 476 -29.42 26.04 7.77
N TRP A 477 -28.87 27.03 8.48
CA TRP A 477 -27.88 27.98 7.98
C TRP A 477 -26.53 27.73 8.61
N LEU A 478 -25.60 27.15 7.82
CA LEU A 478 -24.23 26.83 8.23
C LEU A 478 -23.28 27.88 7.64
N ALA A 479 -22.30 28.29 8.40
CA ALA A 479 -21.32 29.32 8.08
C ALA A 479 -22.00 30.69 7.83
N GLY A 480 -21.38 31.59 7.09
CA GLY A 480 -21.89 32.95 6.86
C GLY A 480 -21.42 33.94 7.92
N TYR A 481 -20.33 33.67 8.61
CA TYR A 481 -19.79 34.47 9.71
C TYR A 481 -18.83 35.57 9.24
N GLY A 482 -18.17 35.40 8.08
CA GLY A 482 -17.10 36.27 7.58
C GLY A 482 -15.79 36.15 8.34
N TYR A 483 -15.57 35.04 9.02
CA TYR A 483 -14.33 34.66 9.67
C TYR A 483 -14.19 33.13 9.73
N ALA A 484 -12.98 32.63 9.94
CA ALA A 484 -12.73 31.19 9.96
C ALA A 484 -13.61 30.45 10.97
N ALA A 485 -14.47 29.58 10.45
CA ALA A 485 -15.44 28.81 11.24
C ALA A 485 -15.72 27.46 10.57
N SER A 486 -16.30 26.54 11.32
CA SER A 486 -16.81 25.28 10.76
C SER A 486 -18.03 24.84 11.55
N ASP A 487 -19.13 24.60 10.82
CA ASP A 487 -20.36 24.04 11.37
C ASP A 487 -20.61 22.65 10.81
N THR A 488 -21.11 21.75 11.64
CA THR A 488 -21.50 20.41 11.23
C THR A 488 -22.88 20.05 11.79
N LEU A 489 -23.78 19.64 10.91
CA LEU A 489 -25.12 19.16 11.25
C LEU A 489 -25.28 17.72 10.76
N GLY A 490 -25.68 16.80 11.62
CA GLY A 490 -25.76 15.39 11.27
C GLY A 490 -26.98 14.67 11.82
N GLN A 491 -27.34 13.55 11.17
CA GLN A 491 -28.37 12.64 11.65
C GLN A 491 -27.95 11.20 11.39
N THR A 492 -28.08 10.34 12.42
CA THR A 492 -27.86 8.91 12.28
C THR A 492 -29.17 8.23 11.92
N VAL A 493 -29.18 7.50 10.81
CA VAL A 493 -30.36 6.83 10.28
C VAL A 493 -30.05 5.39 9.88
N THR A 494 -31.05 4.51 9.90
CA THR A 494 -30.94 3.17 9.36
C THR A 494 -31.59 3.14 7.98
N VAL A 495 -30.80 2.87 6.93
CA VAL A 495 -31.30 2.75 5.57
C VAL A 495 -31.98 1.38 5.43
N PRO A 496 -33.28 1.28 5.13
CA PRO A 496 -33.99 0.02 5.06
C PRO A 496 -33.34 -1.01 4.11
N ALA A 497 -33.25 -2.26 4.57
CA ALA A 497 -32.88 -3.39 3.72
C ALA A 497 -34.05 -3.78 2.82
N GLY A 498 -33.77 -4.51 1.73
CA GLY A 498 -34.79 -5.04 0.83
C GLY A 498 -35.22 -4.10 -0.29
N CYS A 499 -34.81 -2.85 -0.27
CA CYS A 499 -34.97 -1.91 -1.38
C CYS A 499 -33.84 -2.06 -2.41
N THR A 500 -34.05 -1.53 -3.61
CA THR A 500 -33.03 -1.53 -4.68
C THR A 500 -32.36 -0.19 -4.83
N LYS A 501 -32.97 0.87 -4.25
CA LYS A 501 -32.51 2.24 -4.36
C LYS A 501 -32.68 2.99 -3.04
N ALA A 502 -31.70 3.82 -2.71
CA ALA A 502 -31.78 4.84 -1.65
C ALA A 502 -31.23 6.15 -2.20
N THR A 503 -32.01 7.21 -2.15
CA THR A 503 -31.63 8.50 -2.72
C THR A 503 -31.80 9.59 -1.69
N LEU A 504 -30.68 10.25 -1.35
CA LEU A 504 -30.71 11.52 -0.62
C LEU A 504 -31.02 12.64 -1.61
N LYS A 505 -31.95 13.50 -1.24
CA LYS A 505 -32.22 14.79 -1.88
C LYS A 505 -32.21 15.86 -0.81
N TYR A 506 -31.74 17.05 -1.14
CA TYR A 506 -31.80 18.24 -0.29
C TYR A 506 -31.70 19.48 -1.15
N TRP A 507 -32.26 20.58 -0.66
CA TRP A 507 -32.15 21.86 -1.30
C TRP A 507 -31.02 22.66 -0.66
N LEU A 508 -30.11 23.16 -1.49
CA LEU A 508 -28.93 23.91 -1.08
C LEU A 508 -28.95 25.29 -1.74
N HIS A 509 -28.91 26.35 -0.94
CA HIS A 509 -28.64 27.70 -1.36
C HIS A 509 -27.25 28.12 -0.86
N ILE A 510 -26.47 28.72 -1.74
CA ILE A 510 -25.15 29.26 -1.42
C ILE A 510 -25.16 30.74 -1.73
N ASP A 511 -25.01 31.55 -0.70
CA ASP A 511 -24.92 32.99 -0.78
C ASP A 511 -23.55 33.45 -0.29
N THR A 512 -22.80 34.19 -1.12
CA THR A 512 -21.40 34.50 -0.85
C THR A 512 -21.07 35.96 -1.19
N ALA A 513 -20.20 36.54 -0.39
CA ALA A 513 -19.54 37.80 -0.67
C ALA A 513 -18.22 37.61 -1.45
N GLU A 514 -17.77 36.37 -1.63
CA GLU A 514 -16.61 36.03 -2.40
C GLU A 514 -16.81 36.27 -3.90
N SER A 515 -15.74 36.62 -4.60
CA SER A 515 -15.75 36.83 -6.05
C SER A 515 -14.84 35.79 -6.77
N GLY A 516 -15.27 35.35 -7.94
CA GLY A 516 -14.52 34.38 -8.76
C GLY A 516 -14.86 32.93 -8.43
N SER A 517 -14.06 32.01 -8.96
CA SER A 517 -14.29 30.55 -8.89
C SER A 517 -13.36 29.81 -7.93
N THR A 518 -12.47 30.49 -7.23
CA THR A 518 -11.58 29.87 -6.23
C THR A 518 -12.42 29.40 -5.04
N ALA A 519 -12.23 28.15 -4.64
CA ALA A 519 -12.93 27.57 -3.50
C ALA A 519 -12.23 28.00 -2.19
N TYR A 520 -12.70 29.08 -1.58
CA TYR A 520 -12.25 29.56 -0.28
C TYR A 520 -13.04 28.87 0.83
N ASP A 521 -14.36 28.82 0.67
CA ASP A 521 -15.29 28.23 1.61
C ASP A 521 -15.92 26.98 1.01
N THR A 522 -16.12 25.96 1.83
CA THR A 522 -16.60 24.67 1.34
C THR A 522 -17.77 24.12 2.15
N PHE A 523 -18.64 23.40 1.44
CA PHE A 523 -19.73 22.62 2.00
C PHE A 523 -19.57 21.17 1.57
N GLN A 524 -19.57 20.25 2.53
CA GLN A 524 -19.38 18.83 2.30
C GLN A 524 -20.55 18.00 2.82
N VAL A 525 -21.01 17.07 2.00
CA VAL A 525 -21.92 16.00 2.42
C VAL A 525 -21.10 14.75 2.71
N LYS A 526 -21.20 14.26 3.93
CA LYS A 526 -20.43 13.10 4.40
C LYS A 526 -21.35 11.95 4.81
N VAL A 527 -20.90 10.73 4.58
CA VAL A 527 -21.55 9.52 5.07
C VAL A 527 -20.52 8.73 5.87
N ASN A 528 -20.80 8.47 7.15
CA ASN A 528 -19.88 7.85 8.08
C ASN A 528 -18.49 8.53 8.10
N GLY A 529 -18.47 9.87 8.03
CA GLY A 529 -17.28 10.70 7.98
C GLY A 529 -16.60 10.81 6.61
N ALA A 530 -16.95 9.94 5.64
CA ALA A 530 -16.39 9.98 4.30
C ALA A 530 -17.11 11.01 3.43
N VAL A 531 -16.39 11.94 2.81
CA VAL A 531 -16.92 12.96 1.89
C VAL A 531 -17.49 12.28 0.64
N LYS A 532 -18.73 12.65 0.29
CA LYS A 532 -19.45 12.15 -0.88
C LYS A 532 -19.73 13.25 -1.91
N GLN A 533 -19.96 14.47 -1.46
CA GLN A 533 -20.12 15.64 -2.32
C GLN A 533 -19.42 16.84 -1.68
N THR A 534 -18.91 17.73 -2.51
CA THR A 534 -18.31 19.01 -2.09
C THR A 534 -18.82 20.12 -2.98
N TYR A 535 -19.21 21.22 -2.37
CA TYR A 535 -19.56 22.49 -3.01
C TYR A 535 -18.73 23.60 -2.37
N SER A 536 -18.67 24.76 -3.01
CA SER A 536 -17.92 25.92 -2.51
C SER A 536 -18.65 27.21 -2.83
N ASN A 537 -18.13 28.33 -2.34
CA ASN A 537 -18.52 29.68 -2.75
C ASN A 537 -18.62 29.80 -4.29
N GLY A 538 -17.73 29.14 -5.05
CA GLY A 538 -17.76 29.11 -6.52
C GLY A 538 -19.00 28.43 -7.13
N ASN A 539 -19.85 27.77 -6.32
CA ASN A 539 -21.13 27.19 -6.73
C ASN A 539 -22.34 28.03 -6.34
N ALA A 540 -22.13 29.28 -5.92
CA ALA A 540 -23.21 30.21 -5.58
C ALA A 540 -24.17 30.42 -6.75
N ALA A 541 -25.46 30.46 -6.46
CA ALA A 541 -26.51 30.68 -7.44
C ALA A 541 -27.69 31.37 -6.78
N THR A 542 -28.49 32.10 -7.57
CA THR A 542 -29.71 32.71 -7.07
C THR A 542 -30.71 31.65 -6.64
N GLY A 543 -31.03 31.61 -5.34
CA GLY A 543 -32.01 30.71 -4.74
C GLY A 543 -31.48 29.28 -4.54
N TYR A 544 -32.39 28.40 -4.20
CA TYR A 544 -32.07 26.99 -3.89
C TYR A 544 -31.91 26.12 -5.13
N THR A 545 -30.98 25.20 -5.03
CA THR A 545 -30.76 24.16 -6.05
C THR A 545 -30.94 22.77 -5.42
N GLU A 546 -31.77 21.91 -6.02
CA GLU A 546 -31.90 20.53 -5.59
C GLU A 546 -30.59 19.78 -5.83
N ARG A 547 -30.12 19.07 -4.83
CA ARG A 547 -28.95 18.19 -4.88
C ARG A 547 -29.37 16.77 -4.58
N THR A 548 -28.74 15.82 -5.26
CA THR A 548 -29.04 14.41 -5.10
C THR A 548 -27.77 13.60 -4.88
N LEU A 549 -27.86 12.55 -4.05
CA LEU A 549 -26.78 11.60 -3.80
C LEU A 549 -27.35 10.18 -3.73
N ASP A 550 -26.76 9.25 -4.49
CA ASP A 550 -27.10 7.83 -4.41
C ASP A 550 -26.49 7.20 -3.16
N LEU A 551 -27.35 6.71 -2.29
CA LEU A 551 -27.02 5.98 -1.06
C LEU A 551 -27.42 4.51 -1.12
N SER A 552 -27.74 3.97 -2.30
CA SER A 552 -28.06 2.56 -2.50
C SER A 552 -26.96 1.59 -1.98
N PRO A 553 -25.65 1.92 -2.02
CA PRO A 553 -24.61 1.10 -1.39
C PRO A 553 -24.76 0.90 0.11
N TYR A 554 -25.59 1.71 0.78
CA TYR A 554 -25.80 1.68 2.24
C TYR A 554 -27.14 1.00 2.64
N LEU A 555 -27.83 0.37 1.70
CA LEU A 555 -29.06 -0.36 2.02
C LEU A 555 -28.78 -1.43 3.09
N GLY A 556 -29.63 -1.48 4.11
CA GLY A 556 -29.51 -2.38 5.26
C GLY A 556 -28.52 -1.93 6.32
N GLN A 557 -27.91 -0.76 6.19
CA GLN A 557 -26.89 -0.25 7.12
C GLN A 557 -27.40 0.93 7.92
N GLN A 558 -26.86 1.08 9.13
CA GLN A 558 -26.96 2.33 9.87
C GLN A 558 -25.84 3.26 9.39
N ILE A 559 -26.18 4.50 9.06
CA ILE A 559 -25.25 5.51 8.61
C ILE A 559 -25.43 6.81 9.40
N THR A 560 -24.35 7.55 9.54
CA THR A 560 -24.40 8.95 9.97
C THR A 560 -24.21 9.82 8.73
N LEU A 561 -25.28 10.52 8.34
CA LEU A 561 -25.26 11.56 7.33
C LEU A 561 -24.88 12.87 8.01
N SER A 562 -23.94 13.63 7.45
CA SER A 562 -23.61 14.96 7.94
C SER A 562 -23.36 15.97 6.81
N PHE A 563 -23.75 17.20 7.10
CA PHE A 563 -23.48 18.40 6.32
C PHE A 563 -22.45 19.23 7.09
N THR A 564 -21.31 19.52 6.49
CA THR A 564 -20.24 20.30 7.12
C THR A 564 -19.93 21.49 6.25
N ALA A 565 -20.07 22.71 6.79
CA ALA A 565 -19.57 23.93 6.17
C ALA A 565 -18.25 24.33 6.81
N THR A 566 -17.32 24.85 6.03
CA THR A 566 -16.06 25.43 6.51
C THR A 566 -15.84 26.73 5.79
N GLU A 567 -15.62 27.78 6.54
CA GLU A 567 -15.40 29.15 6.10
C GLU A 567 -13.96 29.56 6.41
N ASP A 568 -13.32 30.30 5.52
CA ASP A 568 -11.97 30.79 5.72
C ASP A 568 -11.94 32.05 6.61
N ALA A 569 -10.87 32.84 6.58
CA ALA A 569 -10.69 33.98 7.49
C ALA A 569 -11.32 35.30 6.97
N SER A 570 -11.92 35.31 5.77
CA SER A 570 -12.37 36.55 5.12
C SER A 570 -13.61 36.30 4.26
N LEU A 571 -14.46 37.34 4.10
CA LEU A 571 -15.67 37.33 3.26
C LEU A 571 -16.60 36.13 3.51
N GLN A 572 -17.84 36.43 3.81
CA GLN A 572 -18.81 35.41 4.21
C GLN A 572 -19.27 34.53 3.05
N THR A 573 -19.46 33.23 3.32
CA THR A 573 -20.26 32.33 2.49
C THR A 573 -21.26 31.57 3.35
N SER A 574 -22.52 31.77 3.10
CA SER A 574 -23.61 31.06 3.74
C SER A 574 -24.00 29.82 2.96
N PHE A 575 -24.09 28.68 3.62
CA PHE A 575 -24.61 27.42 3.08
C PHE A 575 -25.93 27.10 3.77
N VAL A 576 -27.03 27.27 3.04
CA VAL A 576 -28.39 27.13 3.60
C VAL A 576 -29.02 25.86 3.04
N ILE A 577 -29.43 24.97 3.94
CA ILE A 577 -30.01 23.68 3.59
C ILE A 577 -31.47 23.65 4.02
N ASP A 578 -32.28 23.02 3.18
CA ASP A 578 -33.68 22.75 3.50
C ASP A 578 -34.18 21.49 2.81
N ASP A 579 -35.35 21.00 3.24
CA ASP A 579 -36.09 19.88 2.65
C ASP A 579 -35.24 18.63 2.34
N ALA A 580 -34.42 18.25 3.30
CA ALA A 580 -33.60 17.04 3.17
C ALA A 580 -34.46 15.78 3.28
N THR A 581 -34.38 14.92 2.29
CA THR A 581 -35.10 13.62 2.24
C THR A 581 -34.15 12.49 1.87
N LEU A 582 -34.28 11.35 2.52
CA LEU A 582 -33.65 10.11 2.12
C LEU A 582 -34.76 9.10 1.84
N THR A 583 -35.04 8.86 0.59
CA THR A 583 -36.12 7.96 0.16
C THR A 583 -35.55 6.62 -0.33
N THR A 584 -36.23 5.55 0.02
CA THR A 584 -35.92 4.19 -0.46
C THR A 584 -37.02 3.64 -1.33
N GLY A 585 -36.65 2.85 -2.36
CA GLY A 585 -37.58 2.26 -3.30
C GLY A 585 -37.03 1.05 -4.06
#